data_7a336faa74bd15afe4d1bbae04db8cbe
#
_entry.id   7a336faa74bd15afe4d1bbae04db8cbe
#
_cell.length_a   1.000
_cell.length_b   1.000
_cell.length_c   1.000
_cell.angle_alpha   90.00
_cell.angle_beta   90.00
_cell.angle_gamma   90.00
#
_symmetry.space_group_name_H-M   'P 1'
#
loop_
_entity.id
_entity.type
_entity.pdbx_description
1 polymer ?
#
loop_
_entity_poly.entity_id
_entity_poly.type
_entity_poly.pdbx_seq_one_letter_code
_entity_poly.pdbx_strand_id
1 'polypeptide(L)'
;PRPDRIFASPAVRAQQTAQACADALGLPIETDERLMEFGSGALSPFTLAEMIENAPYDDIWHPDDAAWDGETIGAFWARTGEAAEAIWQAGGRPLVVSHAGTTQGILRWTMRIPPDAPDSFSLFVGNASLTEVVVRVDRHGRRRAELHRLGAEDHLTTPTGI
;
A
#
# COMPACT_ATOMS: atom_id res chain seq x y z
N PRO A 1 -11.33 -8.12 14.58
CA PRO A 1 -10.26 -8.45 15.55
C PRO A 1 -9.30 -7.29 15.68
N ARG A 2 -8.81 -7.04 16.92
CA ARG A 2 -7.93 -5.91 17.23
C ARG A 2 -6.53 -6.17 16.69
N PRO A 3 -5.85 -5.18 16.05
CA PRO A 3 -4.44 -5.27 15.70
C PRO A 3 -3.54 -5.45 16.93
N ASP A 4 -2.39 -6.11 16.73
CA ASP A 4 -1.38 -6.36 17.75
C ASP A 4 0.01 -5.75 17.39
N ARG A 5 0.16 -5.20 16.19
CA ARG A 5 1.34 -4.48 15.71
C ARG A 5 0.91 -3.36 14.78
N ILE A 6 1.73 -2.30 14.68
CA ILE A 6 1.52 -1.19 13.75
C ILE A 6 2.80 -1.00 12.95
N PHE A 7 2.69 -1.09 11.63
CA PHE A 7 3.74 -0.69 10.68
C PHE A 7 3.30 0.58 9.95
N ALA A 8 4.21 1.49 9.71
CA ALA A 8 3.88 2.73 9.02
C ALA A 8 4.96 3.18 8.03
N SER A 9 4.50 3.79 6.93
CA SER A 9 5.36 4.57 6.04
C SER A 9 6.03 5.71 6.82
N PRO A 10 7.29 6.08 6.52
CA PRO A 10 7.96 7.24 7.14
C PRO A 10 7.36 8.58 6.72
N ALA A 11 6.50 8.64 5.71
CA ALA A 11 5.84 9.88 5.30
C ALA A 11 5.06 10.52 6.45
N VAL A 12 5.22 11.84 6.65
CA VAL A 12 4.62 12.58 7.78
C VAL A 12 3.13 12.32 7.93
N ARG A 13 2.37 12.35 6.81
CA ARG A 13 0.93 12.07 6.80
C ARG A 13 0.57 10.67 7.29
N ALA A 14 1.38 9.67 6.95
CA ALA A 14 1.19 8.28 7.40
C ALA A 14 1.55 8.14 8.88
N GLN A 15 2.64 8.77 9.33
CA GLN A 15 3.03 8.78 10.74
C GLN A 15 1.98 9.45 11.63
N GLN A 16 1.39 10.55 11.18
CA GLN A 16 0.31 11.22 11.92
C GLN A 16 -0.92 10.33 12.07
N THR A 17 -1.31 9.63 11.02
CA THR A 17 -2.41 8.66 11.07
C THR A 17 -2.07 7.47 11.96
N ALA A 18 -0.86 6.93 11.83
CA ALA A 18 -0.38 5.82 12.65
C ALA A 18 -0.33 6.19 14.13
N GLN A 19 0.04 7.44 14.47
CA GLN A 19 0.10 7.91 15.86
C GLN A 19 -1.28 7.85 16.52
N ALA A 20 -2.33 8.31 15.82
CA ALA A 20 -3.70 8.21 16.34
C ALA A 20 -4.10 6.74 16.62
N CYS A 21 -3.70 5.82 15.75
CA CYS A 21 -3.93 4.40 15.95
C CYS A 21 -3.11 3.83 17.11
N ALA A 22 -1.85 4.25 17.23
CA ALA A 22 -0.93 3.84 18.29
C ALA A 22 -1.46 4.24 19.66
N ASP A 23 -1.93 5.49 19.81
CA ASP A 23 -2.52 6.01 21.04
C ASP A 23 -3.78 5.20 21.42
N ALA A 24 -4.65 4.91 20.45
CA ALA A 24 -5.88 4.16 20.70
C ALA A 24 -5.64 2.68 21.03
N LEU A 25 -4.58 2.09 20.49
CA LEU A 25 -4.27 0.67 20.64
C LEU A 25 -3.27 0.40 21.77
N GLY A 26 -2.49 1.38 22.19
CA GLY A 26 -1.39 1.22 23.12
C GLY A 26 -0.22 0.43 22.53
N LEU A 27 0.05 0.59 21.23
CA LEU A 27 1.07 -0.16 20.50
C LEU A 27 2.14 0.79 19.96
N PRO A 28 3.41 0.36 19.89
CA PRO A 28 4.45 1.11 19.21
C PRO A 28 4.26 1.12 17.69
N ILE A 29 4.82 2.13 17.02
CA ILE A 29 4.87 2.22 15.56
C ILE A 29 6.22 1.68 15.10
N GLU A 30 6.21 0.72 14.19
CA GLU A 30 7.36 0.22 13.46
C GLU A 30 7.40 0.90 12.09
N THR A 31 8.38 1.76 11.87
CA THR A 31 8.53 2.47 10.59
C THR A 31 9.29 1.61 9.59
N ASP A 32 8.79 1.50 8.35
CA ASP A 32 9.43 0.77 7.27
C ASP A 32 9.48 1.64 6.00
N GLU A 33 10.70 1.96 5.54
CA GLU A 33 10.95 2.78 4.35
C GLU A 33 10.32 2.18 3.08
N ARG A 34 10.20 0.86 3.01
CA ARG A 34 9.59 0.16 1.88
C ARG A 34 8.09 0.42 1.74
N LEU A 35 7.44 1.01 2.76
CA LEU A 35 6.04 1.41 2.75
C LEU A 35 5.82 2.83 2.20
N MET A 36 6.87 3.53 1.75
CA MET A 36 6.71 4.81 1.05
C MET A 36 5.86 4.67 -0.21
N GLU A 37 5.15 5.75 -0.56
CA GLU A 37 4.42 5.83 -1.82
C GLU A 37 5.37 5.79 -3.02
N PHE A 38 4.81 5.54 -4.19
CA PHE A 38 5.55 5.56 -5.44
C PHE A 38 6.32 6.87 -5.59
N GLY A 39 7.60 6.74 -5.87
CA GLY A 39 8.51 7.88 -6.03
C GLY A 39 8.33 8.54 -7.39
N SER A 40 7.52 9.60 -7.45
CA SER A 40 7.18 10.31 -8.68
C SER A 40 8.29 11.25 -9.19
N GLY A 41 9.51 11.18 -8.65
CA GLY A 41 10.66 11.95 -9.12
C GLY A 41 10.37 13.45 -9.20
N ALA A 42 10.67 14.08 -10.33
CA ALA A 42 10.48 15.51 -10.59
C ALA A 42 9.00 15.97 -10.48
N LEU A 43 8.04 15.05 -10.53
CA LEU A 43 6.62 15.38 -10.31
C LEU A 43 6.21 15.46 -8.84
N SER A 44 7.08 15.12 -7.93
CA SER A 44 6.78 15.13 -6.48
C SER A 44 6.14 16.44 -5.97
N PRO A 45 6.45 17.64 -6.48
CA PRO A 45 5.81 18.88 -6.05
C PRO A 45 4.41 19.10 -6.63
N PHE A 46 3.97 18.31 -7.61
CA PHE A 46 2.69 18.49 -8.29
C PHE A 46 1.55 17.76 -7.56
N THR A 47 0.34 18.28 -7.68
CA THR A 47 -0.88 17.59 -7.23
C THR A 47 -1.18 16.41 -8.16
N LEU A 48 -2.02 15.47 -7.69
CA LEU A 48 -2.46 14.34 -8.52
C LEU A 48 -3.13 14.81 -9.82
N ALA A 49 -3.94 15.88 -9.77
CA ALA A 49 -4.59 16.44 -10.96
C ALA A 49 -3.57 16.95 -11.98
N GLU A 50 -2.55 17.69 -11.52
CA GLU A 50 -1.46 18.17 -12.37
C GLU A 50 -0.60 17.03 -12.92
N MET A 51 -0.39 15.97 -12.12
CA MET A 51 0.28 14.76 -12.58
C MET A 51 -0.51 14.08 -13.70
N ILE A 52 -1.83 13.93 -13.55
CA ILE A 52 -2.70 13.35 -14.57
C ILE A 52 -2.68 14.17 -15.85
N GLU A 53 -2.74 15.51 -15.75
CA GLU A 53 -2.73 16.41 -16.91
C GLU A 53 -1.42 16.36 -17.69
N ASN A 54 -0.29 16.14 -17.02
CA ASN A 54 1.04 16.18 -17.62
C ASN A 54 1.62 14.78 -17.93
N ALA A 55 0.94 13.71 -17.55
CA ALA A 55 1.39 12.34 -17.82
C ALA A 55 0.57 11.72 -18.94
N PRO A 56 1.19 11.02 -19.88
CA PRO A 56 0.46 10.15 -20.81
C PRO A 56 -0.02 8.91 -20.04
N TYR A 57 -1.20 9.03 -19.39
CA TYR A 57 -1.80 7.92 -18.65
C TYR A 57 -2.49 6.88 -19.55
N ASP A 58 -2.32 6.99 -20.86
CA ASP A 58 -3.04 6.15 -21.82
C ASP A 58 -2.42 4.78 -22.02
N ASP A 59 -1.25 4.51 -21.42
CA ASP A 59 -0.56 3.24 -21.55
C ASP A 59 -0.59 2.41 -20.27
N ILE A 60 -0.68 1.10 -20.45
CA ILE A 60 -0.47 0.12 -19.38
C ILE A 60 0.94 0.33 -18.83
N TRP A 61 1.05 0.58 -17.54
CA TRP A 61 2.32 0.81 -16.90
C TRP A 61 3.20 -0.44 -16.96
N HIS A 62 4.27 -0.31 -17.71
CA HIS A 62 5.25 -1.39 -17.84
C HIS A 62 6.20 -1.36 -16.63
N PRO A 63 6.72 -2.50 -16.16
CA PRO A 63 7.63 -2.56 -15.02
C PRO A 63 8.88 -1.67 -15.14
N ASP A 64 9.33 -1.43 -16.37
CA ASP A 64 10.50 -0.58 -16.66
C ASP A 64 10.16 0.92 -16.71
N ASP A 65 8.88 1.27 -16.70
CA ASP A 65 8.47 2.66 -16.71
C ASP A 65 8.81 3.32 -15.38
N ALA A 66 9.43 4.48 -15.47
CA ALA A 66 9.71 5.33 -14.33
C ALA A 66 8.97 6.65 -14.46
N ALA A 67 8.43 7.15 -13.38
CA ALA A 67 7.88 8.48 -13.36
C ALA A 67 9.04 9.50 -13.42
N TRP A 68 9.33 9.98 -14.62
CA TRP A 68 10.33 11.00 -14.97
C TRP A 68 11.74 10.75 -14.46
N ASP A 69 12.22 10.65 -13.45
CA ASP A 69 13.50 10.29 -12.83
C ASP A 69 13.31 9.60 -11.46
N GLY A 70 12.08 9.19 -11.20
CA GLY A 70 11.70 8.47 -10.01
C GLY A 70 12.06 6.98 -10.07
N GLU A 71 11.49 6.21 -9.16
CA GLU A 71 11.62 4.77 -9.19
C GLU A 71 10.79 4.15 -10.34
N THR A 72 11.22 2.99 -10.83
CA THR A 72 10.40 2.24 -11.79
C THR A 72 9.20 1.57 -11.10
N ILE A 73 8.14 1.31 -11.88
CA ILE A 73 6.96 0.60 -11.39
C ILE A 73 7.34 -0.78 -10.85
N GLY A 74 8.23 -1.51 -11.56
CA GLY A 74 8.71 -2.82 -11.10
C GLY A 74 9.49 -2.74 -9.78
N ALA A 75 10.34 -1.72 -9.60
CA ALA A 75 11.06 -1.49 -8.34
C ALA A 75 10.09 -1.18 -7.19
N PHE A 76 9.06 -0.38 -7.46
CA PHE A 76 8.01 -0.08 -6.49
C PHE A 76 7.25 -1.34 -6.05
N TRP A 77 6.83 -2.17 -7.01
CA TRP A 77 6.15 -3.45 -6.71
C TRP A 77 7.07 -4.42 -5.97
N ALA A 78 8.35 -4.46 -6.30
CA ALA A 78 9.33 -5.31 -5.63
C ALA A 78 9.46 -4.91 -4.15
N ARG A 79 9.77 -3.64 -3.84
CA ARG A 79 9.96 -3.19 -2.46
C ARG A 79 8.70 -3.28 -1.59
N THR A 80 7.53 -2.97 -2.15
CA THR A 80 6.27 -3.11 -1.43
C THR A 80 5.92 -4.57 -1.15
N GLY A 81 6.24 -5.47 -2.09
CA GLY A 81 6.13 -6.92 -1.91
C GLY A 81 7.08 -7.45 -0.83
N GLU A 82 8.32 -6.96 -0.78
CA GLU A 82 9.28 -7.28 0.29
C GLU A 82 8.80 -6.82 1.67
N ALA A 83 8.22 -5.61 1.75
CA ALA A 83 7.61 -5.13 2.98
C ALA A 83 6.45 -6.05 3.42
N ALA A 84 5.55 -6.39 2.50
CA ALA A 84 4.42 -7.29 2.76
C ALA A 84 4.88 -8.67 3.25
N GLU A 85 5.93 -9.25 2.63
CA GLU A 85 6.52 -10.51 3.05
C GLU A 85 7.11 -10.42 4.46
N ALA A 86 7.87 -9.36 4.76
CA ALA A 86 8.48 -9.16 6.08
C ALA A 86 7.41 -8.98 7.17
N ILE A 87 6.37 -8.20 6.90
CA ILE A 87 5.24 -7.99 7.81
C ILE A 87 4.50 -9.32 8.06
N TRP A 88 4.27 -10.11 7.01
CA TRP A 88 3.65 -11.42 7.14
C TRP A 88 4.50 -12.40 7.95
N GLN A 89 5.81 -12.44 7.72
CA GLN A 89 6.76 -13.28 8.49
C GLN A 89 6.84 -12.87 9.97
N ALA A 90 6.64 -11.59 10.28
CA ALA A 90 6.56 -11.12 11.64
C ALA A 90 5.34 -11.66 12.40
N GLY A 91 4.33 -12.14 11.68
CA GLY A 91 3.11 -12.77 12.25
C GLY A 91 2.16 -11.79 12.90
N GLY A 92 1.17 -12.33 13.58
CA GLY A 92 0.17 -11.53 14.29
C GLY A 92 -0.91 -10.94 13.37
N ARG A 93 -1.47 -9.81 13.78
CA ARG A 93 -2.49 -9.03 13.07
C ARG A 93 -2.00 -7.60 12.89
N PRO A 94 -1.12 -7.35 11.95
CA PRO A 94 -0.56 -6.02 11.75
C PRO A 94 -1.61 -5.05 11.20
N LEU A 95 -1.56 -3.80 11.68
CA LEU A 95 -2.12 -2.63 11.04
C LEU A 95 -1.00 -1.99 10.22
N VAL A 96 -1.22 -1.79 8.94
CA VAL A 96 -0.26 -1.10 8.05
C VAL A 96 -0.84 0.25 7.66
N VAL A 97 -0.15 1.33 8.00
CA VAL A 97 -0.54 2.70 7.66
C VAL A 97 0.38 3.21 6.56
N SER A 98 -0.16 3.37 5.37
CA SER A 98 0.62 3.65 4.18
C SER A 98 -0.17 4.48 3.16
N HIS A 99 -0.07 4.18 1.88
CA HIS A 99 -0.59 4.96 0.76
C HIS A 99 -1.37 4.08 -0.21
N ALA A 100 -2.09 4.70 -1.15
CA ALA A 100 -2.91 3.99 -2.13
C ALA A 100 -2.09 3.05 -3.03
N GLY A 101 -1.02 3.54 -3.62
CA GLY A 101 -0.13 2.72 -4.44
C GLY A 101 0.54 1.60 -3.64
N THR A 102 1.00 1.88 -2.43
CA THR A 102 1.57 0.85 -1.54
C THR A 102 0.52 -0.21 -1.18
N THR A 103 -0.75 0.17 -0.97
CA THR A 103 -1.85 -0.79 -0.76
C THR A 103 -2.01 -1.69 -1.98
N GLN A 104 -1.95 -1.15 -3.20
CA GLN A 104 -1.96 -1.95 -4.43
C GLN A 104 -0.76 -2.91 -4.49
N GLY A 105 0.44 -2.47 -4.15
CA GLY A 105 1.64 -3.32 -4.12
C GLY A 105 1.50 -4.48 -3.14
N ILE A 106 0.97 -4.24 -1.92
CA ILE A 106 0.68 -5.29 -0.94
C ILE A 106 -0.37 -6.27 -1.48
N LEU A 107 -1.41 -5.78 -2.17
CA LEU A 107 -2.42 -6.65 -2.78
C LEU A 107 -1.84 -7.46 -3.95
N ARG A 108 -0.97 -6.89 -4.79
CA ARG A 108 -0.24 -7.63 -5.82
C ARG A 108 0.56 -8.79 -5.21
N TRP A 109 1.28 -8.53 -4.12
CA TRP A 109 1.98 -9.59 -3.38
C TRP A 109 1.02 -10.67 -2.85
N THR A 110 -0.14 -10.31 -2.31
CA THR A 110 -1.13 -11.28 -1.82
C THR A 110 -1.70 -12.15 -2.95
N MET A 111 -1.89 -11.56 -4.13
CA MET A 111 -2.36 -12.23 -5.35
C MET A 111 -1.25 -12.97 -6.11
N ARG A 112 0.00 -12.86 -5.65
CA ARG A 112 1.20 -13.44 -6.30
C ARG A 112 1.45 -12.92 -7.71
N ILE A 113 1.15 -11.66 -7.94
CA ILE A 113 1.49 -10.99 -9.19
C ILE A 113 2.97 -10.61 -9.13
N PRO A 114 3.82 -11.07 -10.06
CA PRO A 114 5.23 -10.74 -10.06
C PRO A 114 5.48 -9.24 -10.22
N PRO A 115 6.57 -8.69 -9.67
CA PRO A 115 6.90 -7.26 -9.82
C PRO A 115 7.14 -6.84 -11.26
N ASP A 116 7.60 -7.77 -12.10
CA ASP A 116 7.86 -7.57 -13.54
C ASP A 116 6.64 -7.81 -14.43
N ALA A 117 5.48 -8.16 -13.85
CA ALA A 117 4.26 -8.24 -14.61
C ALA A 117 3.71 -6.83 -14.90
N PRO A 118 3.24 -6.58 -16.14
CA PRO A 118 2.60 -5.31 -16.49
C PRO A 118 1.45 -4.96 -15.56
N ASP A 119 1.25 -3.67 -15.32
CA ASP A 119 0.14 -3.22 -14.49
C ASP A 119 -1.16 -3.27 -15.28
N SER A 120 -2.06 -4.16 -14.90
CA SER A 120 -3.30 -4.43 -15.61
C SER A 120 -4.55 -3.95 -14.88
N PHE A 121 -4.36 -3.36 -13.69
CA PHE A 121 -5.46 -2.79 -12.90
C PHE A 121 -4.93 -1.71 -11.96
N SER A 122 -5.79 -0.74 -11.64
CA SER A 122 -5.54 0.26 -10.62
C SER A 122 -6.59 0.17 -9.53
N LEU A 123 -6.17 0.44 -8.29
CA LEU A 123 -7.06 0.50 -7.15
C LEU A 123 -7.20 1.95 -6.70
N PHE A 124 -8.44 2.40 -6.66
CA PHE A 124 -8.78 3.68 -6.04
C PHE A 124 -9.28 3.43 -4.64
N VAL A 125 -8.53 3.91 -3.66
CA VAL A 125 -8.89 3.83 -2.24
C VAL A 125 -8.83 5.22 -1.65
N GLY A 126 -9.88 5.60 -0.92
CA GLY A 126 -9.97 6.90 -0.29
C GLY A 126 -8.98 7.06 0.87
N ASN A 127 -8.74 8.32 1.27
CA ASN A 127 -7.93 8.61 2.45
C ASN A 127 -8.56 8.01 3.71
N ALA A 128 -7.72 7.47 4.58
CA ALA A 128 -8.15 6.79 5.81
C ALA A 128 -9.12 5.61 5.59
N SER A 129 -9.25 5.10 4.36
CA SER A 129 -10.02 3.89 4.08
C SER A 129 -9.31 2.65 4.64
N LEU A 130 -10.08 1.58 4.84
CA LEU A 130 -9.59 0.31 5.39
C LEU A 130 -9.64 -0.80 4.33
N THR A 131 -8.49 -1.42 4.07
CA THR A 131 -8.38 -2.65 3.29
C THR A 131 -7.99 -3.80 4.22
N GLU A 132 -8.74 -4.89 4.22
CA GLU A 132 -8.51 -6.04 5.10
C GLU A 132 -8.21 -7.29 4.27
N VAL A 133 -7.03 -7.87 4.50
CA VAL A 133 -6.58 -9.11 3.88
C VAL A 133 -6.24 -10.13 4.97
N VAL A 134 -6.75 -11.34 4.82
CA VAL A 134 -6.38 -12.48 5.69
C VAL A 134 -5.50 -13.43 4.90
N VAL A 135 -4.27 -13.63 5.37
CA VAL A 135 -3.33 -14.57 4.77
C VAL A 135 -3.23 -15.82 5.64
N ARG A 136 -3.45 -16.99 5.05
CA ARG A 136 -3.39 -18.29 5.72
C ARG A 136 -2.41 -19.21 5.02
N VAL A 137 -1.88 -20.17 5.75
CA VAL A 137 -1.10 -21.26 5.18
C VAL A 137 -1.95 -22.53 5.21
N ASP A 138 -2.08 -23.18 4.05
CA ASP A 138 -2.82 -24.45 3.97
C ASP A 138 -1.98 -25.62 4.50
N ARG A 139 -2.60 -26.81 4.58
CA ARG A 139 -1.95 -28.05 5.04
C ARG A 139 -0.72 -28.48 4.21
N HIS A 140 -0.53 -27.87 3.04
CA HIS A 140 0.59 -28.16 2.15
C HIS A 140 1.66 -27.04 2.20
N GLY A 141 1.57 -26.12 3.16
CA GLY A 141 2.47 -24.98 3.29
C GLY A 141 2.24 -23.86 2.26
N ARG A 142 1.14 -23.90 1.50
CA ARG A 142 0.85 -22.90 0.48
C ARG A 142 0.08 -21.73 1.08
N ARG A 143 0.54 -20.54 0.80
CA ARG A 143 -0.11 -19.29 1.20
C ARG A 143 -1.40 -19.07 0.39
N ARG A 144 -2.47 -18.73 1.08
CA ARG A 144 -3.76 -18.34 0.52
C ARG A 144 -4.17 -17.00 1.14
N ALA A 145 -4.52 -16.04 0.30
CA ALA A 145 -5.04 -14.75 0.73
C ALA A 145 -6.55 -14.65 0.47
N GLU A 146 -7.25 -13.97 1.37
CA GLU A 146 -8.67 -13.66 1.31
C GLU A 146 -8.83 -12.16 1.50
N LEU A 147 -9.35 -11.46 0.50
CA LEU A 147 -9.68 -10.03 0.59
C LEU A 147 -11.06 -9.88 1.21
N HIS A 148 -11.15 -9.35 2.42
CA HIS A 148 -12.40 -9.19 3.15
C HIS A 148 -13.01 -7.80 2.96
N ARG A 149 -12.16 -6.76 2.84
CA ARG A 149 -12.56 -5.37 2.57
C ARG A 149 -11.58 -4.72 1.63
N LEU A 150 -12.07 -3.85 0.78
CA LEU A 150 -11.26 -3.01 -0.10
C LEU A 150 -11.75 -1.56 -0.02
N GLY A 151 -10.88 -0.67 0.45
CA GLY A 151 -11.16 0.75 0.48
C GLY A 151 -12.41 1.14 1.28
N ALA A 152 -12.76 0.38 2.34
CA ALA A 152 -13.97 0.63 3.13
C ALA A 152 -13.85 1.94 3.93
N GLU A 153 -14.88 2.78 3.85
CA GLU A 153 -14.99 4.08 4.51
C GLU A 153 -16.16 4.15 5.50
N ASP A 154 -16.80 3.04 5.81
CA ASP A 154 -17.98 2.95 6.67
C ASP A 154 -17.75 3.43 8.12
N HIS A 155 -16.51 3.60 8.54
CA HIS A 155 -16.11 4.17 9.83
C HIS A 155 -15.93 5.70 9.79
N LEU A 156 -15.96 6.32 8.61
CA LEU A 156 -15.80 7.76 8.45
C LEU A 156 -17.16 8.45 8.53
N THR A 157 -17.24 9.60 9.20
CA THR A 157 -18.46 10.41 9.27
C THR A 157 -18.77 11.12 7.96
N THR A 158 -17.73 11.36 7.15
CA THR A 158 -17.83 11.92 5.80
C THR A 158 -16.91 11.09 4.90
N PRO A 159 -17.44 10.40 3.88
CA PRO A 159 -16.62 9.71 2.92
C PRO A 159 -15.65 10.67 2.24
N THR A 160 -14.44 10.19 1.97
CA THR A 160 -13.39 11.06 1.41
C THR A 160 -13.58 11.34 -0.08
N GLY A 161 -14.59 10.77 -0.70
CA GLY A 161 -14.98 10.97 -2.10
C GLY A 161 -13.80 10.89 -3.07
N ILE A 162 -13.89 10.06 -4.06
CA ILE A 162 -12.95 10.04 -5.19
C ILE A 162 -13.52 10.95 -6.28
#